data_9028705276ec825104a531ea30e23a42
#
_entry.id   9028705276ec825104a531ea30e23a42
#
_cell.length_a   1.000
_cell.length_b   1.000
_cell.length_c   1.000
_cell.angle_alpha   90.00
_cell.angle_beta   90.00
_cell.angle_gamma   90.00
#
_symmetry.space_group_name_H-M   'P 1'
#
loop_
_entity.id
_entity.type
_entity.pdbx_description
1 polymer ?
#
loop_
_entity_poly.entity_id
_entity_poly.type
_entity_poly.pdbx_seq_one_letter_code
_entity_poly.pdbx_strand_id
1 'polypeptide(L)'
;MESESSSGHGEATAATGDKFDPAEGSRRLLEETFNNGDFALVDQLIAPDAVNHDPAEPAHMHGLRGPEVLRRTAQMYRAAFPDVRMTVDDVIAAGDKVVLRWHSDGTHRGELEGLAPTGARGSVTGISIDKWEDGKVVESWTQWDNLGLARQLGAAPPEGSMGEKLGMAIQRLMASRMRKKNQA
;
A
#
# COMPACT_ATOMS: atom_id res chain seq x y z
N MET A 1 69.04 -27.11 -13.62
CA MET A 1 68.89 -25.69 -13.99
C MET A 1 67.41 -25.49 -14.27
N GLU A 2 66.70 -25.19 -13.19
CA GLU A 2 65.24 -25.04 -13.19
C GLU A 2 64.91 -23.59 -13.40
N SER A 3 63.92 -23.35 -14.29
CA SER A 3 63.33 -22.05 -14.48
C SER A 3 61.88 -22.13 -14.11
N GLU A 4 61.52 -21.62 -12.94
CA GLU A 4 60.18 -21.45 -12.46
C GLU A 4 59.47 -20.36 -13.28
N SER A 5 58.33 -20.74 -13.86
CA SER A 5 57.38 -19.85 -14.48
C SER A 5 56.30 -19.51 -13.47
N SER A 6 56.34 -18.29 -12.93
CA SER A 6 55.31 -17.70 -12.06
C SER A 6 54.13 -17.23 -12.92
N SER A 7 53.04 -17.96 -12.90
CA SER A 7 51.77 -17.52 -13.46
C SER A 7 51.00 -16.66 -12.44
N GLY A 8 51.03 -15.34 -12.69
CA GLY A 8 50.21 -14.39 -11.96
C GLY A 8 48.73 -14.59 -12.28
N HIS A 9 47.96 -14.99 -11.26
CA HIS A 9 46.49 -14.94 -11.30
C HIS A 9 46.06 -13.48 -11.15
N GLY A 10 45.67 -12.91 -12.27
CA GLY A 10 44.96 -11.63 -12.26
C GLY A 10 43.54 -11.86 -11.75
N GLU A 11 43.32 -11.46 -10.51
CA GLU A 11 42.01 -11.39 -9.90
C GLU A 11 41.22 -10.27 -10.57
N ALA A 12 40.35 -10.64 -11.51
CA ALA A 12 39.41 -9.70 -12.11
C ALA A 12 38.36 -9.34 -11.04
N THR A 13 38.55 -8.23 -10.37
CA THR A 13 37.52 -7.55 -9.59
C THR A 13 36.40 -7.17 -10.55
N ALA A 14 35.37 -8.02 -10.64
CA ALA A 14 34.11 -7.67 -11.27
C ALA A 14 33.52 -6.49 -10.49
N ALA A 15 33.50 -5.32 -11.09
CA ALA A 15 32.69 -4.20 -10.63
C ALA A 15 31.24 -4.65 -10.64
N THR A 16 30.69 -4.99 -9.49
CA THR A 16 29.25 -5.17 -9.25
C THR A 16 28.63 -3.78 -9.44
N GLY A 17 28.23 -3.46 -10.67
CA GLY A 17 27.30 -2.36 -10.91
C GLY A 17 26.08 -2.63 -10.02
N ASP A 18 25.69 -1.62 -9.28
CA ASP A 18 24.58 -1.65 -8.32
C ASP A 18 23.32 -2.10 -9.08
N LYS A 19 23.02 -3.41 -8.98
CA LYS A 19 21.94 -4.03 -9.71
C LYS A 19 20.66 -3.59 -8.97
N PHE A 20 19.80 -2.83 -9.64
CA PHE A 20 18.52 -2.40 -9.07
C PHE A 20 17.82 -3.59 -8.40
N ASP A 21 17.46 -3.42 -7.12
CA ASP A 21 16.75 -4.42 -6.33
C ASP A 21 15.26 -4.04 -6.21
N PRO A 22 14.35 -4.77 -6.88
CA PRO A 22 12.91 -4.54 -6.78
C PRO A 22 12.37 -4.62 -5.36
N ALA A 23 12.93 -5.49 -4.51
CA ALA A 23 12.50 -5.64 -3.12
C ALA A 23 12.77 -4.36 -2.32
N GLU A 24 13.98 -3.81 -2.43
CA GLU A 24 14.33 -2.54 -1.82
C GLU A 24 13.56 -1.38 -2.48
N GLY A 25 13.34 -1.43 -3.80
CA GLY A 25 12.53 -0.45 -4.52
C GLY A 25 11.10 -0.36 -3.98
N SER A 26 10.42 -1.50 -3.83
CA SER A 26 9.05 -1.56 -3.27
C SER A 26 8.99 -1.08 -1.82
N ARG A 27 9.94 -1.51 -0.97
CA ARG A 27 10.00 -1.07 0.42
C ARG A 27 10.15 0.45 0.51
N ARG A 28 11.11 1.02 -0.19
CA ARG A 28 11.34 2.47 -0.22
C ARG A 28 10.16 3.23 -0.80
N LEU A 29 9.56 2.72 -1.86
CA LEU A 29 8.40 3.35 -2.50
C LEU A 29 7.27 3.52 -1.48
N LEU A 30 7.00 2.52 -0.65
CA LEU A 30 5.97 2.59 0.37
C LEU A 30 6.38 3.49 1.55
N GLU A 31 7.53 3.21 2.18
CA GLU A 31 7.97 3.93 3.38
C GLU A 31 8.30 5.40 3.11
N GLU A 32 9.11 5.71 2.09
CA GLU A 32 9.55 7.08 1.80
C GLU A 32 8.39 7.97 1.34
N THR A 33 7.46 7.39 0.57
CA THR A 33 6.30 8.15 0.08
C THR A 33 5.37 8.54 1.22
N PHE A 34 5.03 7.60 2.11
CA PHE A 34 4.12 7.90 3.22
C PHE A 34 4.79 8.63 4.37
N ASN A 35 6.02 8.28 4.75
CA ASN A 35 6.72 8.88 5.89
C ASN A 35 7.28 10.27 5.55
N ASN A 36 7.92 10.40 4.39
CA ASN A 36 8.69 11.59 4.03
C ASN A 36 8.02 12.45 2.94
N GLY A 37 7.05 11.90 2.19
CA GLY A 37 6.44 12.58 1.04
C GLY A 37 7.40 12.65 -0.15
N ASP A 38 8.25 11.62 -0.33
CA ASP A 38 9.16 11.55 -1.46
C ASP A 38 8.40 11.16 -2.75
N PHE A 39 7.80 12.15 -3.37
CA PHE A 39 7.08 11.96 -4.62
C PHE A 39 7.99 11.87 -5.85
N ALA A 40 9.26 12.29 -5.74
CA ALA A 40 10.24 12.08 -6.81
C ALA A 40 10.52 10.59 -7.00
N LEU A 41 10.60 9.84 -5.91
CA LEU A 41 10.73 8.39 -5.95
C LEU A 41 9.54 7.71 -6.64
N VAL A 42 8.32 8.20 -6.42
CA VAL A 42 7.09 7.71 -7.07
C VAL A 42 7.21 7.85 -8.61
N ASP A 43 7.65 9.02 -9.09
CA ASP A 43 7.86 9.27 -10.53
C ASP A 43 8.97 8.40 -11.12
N GLN A 44 9.99 8.12 -10.33
CA GLN A 44 11.13 7.29 -10.74
C GLN A 44 10.76 5.82 -10.85
N LEU A 45 10.01 5.27 -9.89
CA LEU A 45 9.81 3.83 -9.73
C LEU A 45 8.48 3.29 -10.27
N ILE A 46 7.50 4.13 -10.56
CA ILE A 46 6.21 3.69 -11.11
C ILE A 46 6.16 3.99 -12.61
N ALA A 47 5.68 3.02 -13.40
CA ALA A 47 5.46 3.22 -14.83
C ALA A 47 4.31 4.22 -15.08
N PRO A 48 4.35 5.04 -16.16
CA PRO A 48 3.34 6.07 -16.40
C PRO A 48 1.90 5.55 -16.53
N ASP A 49 1.74 4.32 -16.97
CA ASP A 49 0.47 3.62 -17.20
C ASP A 49 0.20 2.50 -16.18
N ALA A 50 0.98 2.42 -15.11
CA ALA A 50 0.83 1.40 -14.08
C ALA A 50 -0.62 1.31 -13.55
N VAL A 51 -1.08 0.09 -13.33
CA VAL A 51 -2.43 -0.20 -12.83
C VAL A 51 -2.38 -0.46 -11.34
N ASN A 52 -3.26 0.21 -10.57
CA ASN A 52 -3.44 -0.06 -9.16
C ASN A 52 -4.76 -0.78 -8.91
N HIS A 53 -4.73 -1.78 -8.03
CA HIS A 53 -5.88 -2.56 -7.59
C HIS A 53 -6.03 -2.44 -6.07
N ASP A 54 -6.63 -1.36 -5.62
CA ASP A 54 -7.00 -1.14 -4.21
C ASP A 54 -8.54 -1.04 -4.13
N PRO A 55 -9.25 -2.02 -3.52
CA PRO A 55 -10.69 -1.96 -3.38
C PRO A 55 -11.17 -0.84 -2.44
N ALA A 56 -10.26 -0.25 -1.66
CA ALA A 56 -10.54 0.92 -0.83
C ALA A 56 -10.21 2.25 -1.51
N GLU A 57 -9.81 2.22 -2.80
CA GLU A 57 -9.52 3.42 -3.56
C GLU A 57 -10.77 4.33 -3.66
N PRO A 58 -10.66 5.62 -3.30
CA PRO A 58 -11.77 6.55 -3.38
C PRO A 58 -12.34 6.69 -4.79
N ALA A 59 -13.65 6.83 -4.92
CA ALA A 59 -14.34 6.88 -6.21
C ALA A 59 -13.83 7.98 -7.16
N HIS A 60 -13.37 9.11 -6.62
CA HIS A 60 -12.81 10.21 -7.41
C HIS A 60 -11.42 9.92 -8.00
N MET A 61 -10.79 8.82 -7.56
CA MET A 61 -9.50 8.34 -8.07
C MET A 61 -9.66 7.22 -9.11
N HIS A 62 -10.85 6.64 -9.24
CA HIS A 62 -11.10 5.54 -10.17
C HIS A 62 -10.72 5.93 -11.61
N GLY A 63 -9.91 5.08 -12.24
CA GLY A 63 -9.42 5.29 -13.59
C GLY A 63 -8.13 6.08 -13.70
N LEU A 64 -7.59 6.58 -12.59
CA LEU A 64 -6.23 7.10 -12.57
C LEU A 64 -5.23 5.95 -12.81
N ARG A 65 -4.06 6.29 -13.31
CA ARG A 65 -2.97 5.36 -13.60
C ARG A 65 -1.63 5.97 -13.23
N GLY A 66 -0.64 5.11 -13.12
CA GLY A 66 0.75 5.51 -12.94
C GLY A 66 1.04 6.19 -11.61
N PRO A 67 2.06 7.05 -11.56
CA PRO A 67 2.54 7.69 -10.34
C PRO A 67 1.47 8.50 -9.59
N GLU A 68 0.50 9.03 -10.32
CA GLU A 68 -0.53 9.92 -9.76
C GLU A 68 -1.42 9.23 -8.71
N VAL A 69 -1.68 7.92 -8.88
CA VAL A 69 -2.48 7.14 -7.91
C VAL A 69 -1.81 7.15 -6.54
N LEU A 70 -0.56 6.68 -6.45
CA LEU A 70 0.14 6.61 -5.17
C LEU A 70 0.41 7.99 -4.58
N ARG A 71 0.73 8.99 -5.44
CA ARG A 71 0.91 10.38 -5.00
C ARG A 71 -0.33 10.91 -4.31
N ARG A 72 -1.51 10.81 -4.92
CA ARG A 72 -2.77 11.30 -4.33
C ARG A 72 -3.15 10.54 -3.08
N THR A 73 -3.01 9.22 -3.10
CA THR A 73 -3.24 8.37 -1.94
C THR A 73 -2.37 8.82 -0.75
N ALA A 74 -1.07 8.97 -0.96
CA ALA A 74 -0.17 9.40 0.10
C ALA A 74 -0.45 10.83 0.57
N GLN A 75 -0.74 11.76 -0.33
CA GLN A 75 -1.10 13.14 0.03
C GLN A 75 -2.36 13.17 0.90
N MET A 76 -3.40 12.41 0.54
CA MET A 76 -4.65 12.32 1.30
C MET A 76 -4.41 11.78 2.71
N TYR A 77 -3.71 10.64 2.84
CA TYR A 77 -3.44 10.06 4.16
C TYR A 77 -2.49 10.91 5.00
N ARG A 78 -1.47 11.54 4.40
CA ARG A 78 -0.58 12.46 5.11
C ARG A 78 -1.29 13.73 5.58
N ALA A 79 -2.27 14.22 4.84
CA ALA A 79 -3.11 15.35 5.26
C ALA A 79 -4.03 14.96 6.43
N ALA A 80 -4.63 13.77 6.37
CA ALA A 80 -5.52 13.27 7.42
C ALA A 80 -4.75 12.85 8.69
N PHE A 81 -3.54 12.29 8.54
CA PHE A 81 -2.66 11.81 9.61
C PHE A 81 -1.27 12.44 9.46
N PRO A 82 -1.05 13.66 9.95
CA PRO A 82 0.23 14.38 9.77
C PRO A 82 1.45 13.66 10.38
N ASP A 83 1.21 12.77 11.33
CA ASP A 83 2.20 11.93 12.00
C ASP A 83 2.18 10.47 11.51
N VAL A 84 1.63 10.22 10.29
CA VAL A 84 1.58 8.87 9.72
C VAL A 84 2.96 8.23 9.67
N ARG A 85 3.01 6.98 10.12
CA ARG A 85 4.20 6.14 10.04
C ARG A 85 3.85 4.82 9.37
N MET A 86 4.43 4.60 8.21
CA MET A 86 4.37 3.36 7.44
C MET A 86 5.63 2.55 7.71
N THR A 87 5.49 1.27 8.00
CA THR A 87 6.60 0.36 8.23
C THR A 87 6.37 -0.94 7.48
N VAL A 88 7.35 -1.36 6.70
CA VAL A 88 7.35 -2.66 6.02
C VAL A 88 7.96 -3.69 6.96
N ASP A 89 7.17 -4.69 7.34
CA ASP A 89 7.55 -5.75 8.27
C ASP A 89 8.26 -6.92 7.58
N ASP A 90 7.77 -7.30 6.38
CA ASP A 90 8.33 -8.38 5.57
C ASP A 90 8.33 -8.02 4.10
N VAL A 91 9.36 -8.49 3.38
CA VAL A 91 9.49 -8.40 1.93
C VAL A 91 9.79 -9.78 1.37
N ILE A 92 9.01 -10.22 0.38
CA ILE A 92 9.21 -11.47 -0.33
C ILE A 92 9.27 -11.17 -1.82
N ALA A 93 10.43 -11.41 -2.46
CA ALA A 93 10.59 -11.27 -3.90
C ALA A 93 10.53 -12.65 -4.58
N ALA A 94 9.72 -12.76 -5.64
CA ALA A 94 9.56 -13.97 -6.42
C ALA A 94 9.34 -13.64 -7.91
N GLY A 95 10.37 -13.87 -8.73
CA GLY A 95 10.34 -13.52 -10.16
C GLY A 95 10.21 -12.01 -10.36
N ASP A 96 9.17 -11.61 -11.05
CA ASP A 96 8.84 -10.20 -11.34
C ASP A 96 7.98 -9.55 -10.25
N LYS A 97 7.68 -10.25 -9.14
CA LYS A 97 6.80 -9.75 -8.08
C LYS A 97 7.51 -9.59 -6.76
N VAL A 98 7.11 -8.53 -6.05
CA VAL A 98 7.50 -8.24 -4.67
C VAL A 98 6.25 -8.16 -3.82
N VAL A 99 6.20 -8.95 -2.76
CA VAL A 99 5.13 -8.92 -1.76
C VAL A 99 5.65 -8.19 -0.53
N LEU A 100 4.89 -7.21 -0.07
CA LEU A 100 5.15 -6.45 1.15
C LEU A 100 4.05 -6.75 2.18
N ARG A 101 4.42 -7.13 3.40
CA ARG A 101 3.54 -7.04 4.57
C ARG A 101 3.94 -5.82 5.37
N TRP A 102 2.98 -4.98 5.70
CA TRP A 102 3.23 -3.70 6.31
C TRP A 102 2.18 -3.34 7.36
N HIS A 103 2.53 -2.40 8.23
CA HIS A 103 1.60 -1.71 9.11
C HIS A 103 1.77 -0.20 9.01
N SER A 104 0.73 0.51 9.36
CA SER A 104 0.76 1.97 9.45
C SER A 104 -0.03 2.45 10.64
N ASP A 105 0.44 3.51 11.28
CA ASP A 105 -0.24 4.17 12.38
C ASP A 105 -0.10 5.69 12.31
N GLY A 106 -1.04 6.40 12.95
CA GLY A 106 -1.06 7.86 12.98
C GLY A 106 -2.25 8.41 13.75
N THR A 107 -2.28 9.72 13.95
CA THR A 107 -3.37 10.43 14.66
C THR A 107 -4.23 11.19 13.66
N HIS A 108 -5.54 10.91 13.65
CA HIS A 108 -6.51 11.54 12.74
C HIS A 108 -6.75 13.00 13.11
N ARG A 109 -6.02 13.91 12.47
CA ARG A 109 -6.04 15.36 12.72
C ARG A 109 -6.52 16.19 11.53
N GLY A 110 -6.60 15.62 10.35
CA GLY A 110 -7.15 16.24 9.14
C GLY A 110 -8.40 15.51 8.65
N GLU A 111 -9.09 16.09 7.68
CA GLU A 111 -10.25 15.43 7.04
C GLU A 111 -9.81 14.21 6.23
N LEU A 112 -10.57 13.12 6.29
CA LEU A 112 -10.40 11.91 5.48
C LEU A 112 -11.72 11.58 4.78
N GLU A 113 -11.80 11.81 3.46
CA GLU A 113 -12.97 11.44 2.63
C GLU A 113 -14.32 11.91 3.23
N GLY A 114 -14.38 13.16 3.69
CA GLY A 114 -15.56 13.73 4.33
C GLY A 114 -15.70 13.40 5.82
N LEU A 115 -14.84 12.55 6.39
CA LEU A 115 -14.81 12.29 7.82
C LEU A 115 -14.03 13.41 8.54
N ALA A 116 -14.71 14.12 9.42
CA ALA A 116 -14.09 15.16 10.23
C ALA A 116 -13.02 14.60 11.19
N PRO A 117 -11.92 15.35 11.48
CA PRO A 117 -10.86 14.87 12.35
C PRO A 117 -11.39 14.53 13.75
N THR A 118 -11.04 13.34 14.22
CA THR A 118 -11.52 12.80 15.50
C THR A 118 -10.49 12.88 16.62
N GLY A 119 -9.20 13.12 16.29
CA GLY A 119 -8.10 13.01 17.22
C GLY A 119 -7.76 11.59 17.65
N ALA A 120 -8.47 10.59 17.15
CA ALA A 120 -8.21 9.17 17.44
C ALA A 120 -6.91 8.71 16.80
N ARG A 121 -6.20 7.77 17.47
CA ARG A 121 -5.10 7.04 16.85
C ARG A 121 -5.67 5.93 15.97
N GLY A 122 -5.25 5.87 14.72
CA GLY A 122 -5.54 4.78 13.79
C GLY A 122 -4.31 3.88 13.65
N SER A 123 -4.54 2.56 13.57
CA SER A 123 -3.51 1.57 13.26
C SER A 123 -4.10 0.53 12.32
N VAL A 124 -3.38 0.23 11.24
CA VAL A 124 -3.82 -0.71 10.21
C VAL A 124 -2.68 -1.61 9.77
N THR A 125 -3.02 -2.78 9.25
CA THR A 125 -2.09 -3.68 8.57
C THR A 125 -2.55 -3.92 7.15
N GLY A 126 -1.62 -4.25 6.27
CA GLY A 126 -1.93 -4.56 4.89
C GLY A 126 -0.87 -5.42 4.21
N ILE A 127 -1.23 -5.86 3.02
CA ILE A 127 -0.35 -6.57 2.10
C ILE A 127 -0.45 -5.90 0.75
N SER A 128 0.71 -5.62 0.15
CA SER A 128 0.81 -5.14 -1.23
C SER A 128 1.63 -6.13 -2.06
N ILE A 129 1.30 -6.21 -3.34
CA ILE A 129 2.06 -6.99 -4.32
C ILE A 129 2.37 -6.04 -5.47
N ASP A 130 3.64 -5.81 -5.74
CA ASP A 130 4.11 -5.00 -6.85
C ASP A 130 4.68 -5.90 -7.94
N LYS A 131 4.24 -5.72 -9.19
CA LYS A 131 4.82 -6.32 -10.36
C LYS A 131 5.80 -5.35 -11.01
N TRP A 132 7.02 -5.83 -11.24
CA TRP A 132 8.14 -5.04 -11.76
C TRP A 132 8.50 -5.46 -13.18
N GLU A 133 8.66 -4.46 -14.07
CA GLU A 133 9.21 -4.62 -15.42
C GLU A 133 10.16 -3.46 -15.69
N ASP A 134 11.34 -3.73 -16.24
CA ASP A 134 12.35 -2.74 -16.63
C ASP A 134 12.67 -1.69 -15.53
N GLY A 135 12.74 -2.14 -14.27
CA GLY A 135 13.05 -1.28 -13.13
C GLY A 135 11.90 -0.38 -12.66
N LYS A 136 10.67 -0.65 -13.09
CA LYS A 136 9.46 0.08 -12.68
C LYS A 136 8.34 -0.85 -12.27
N VAL A 137 7.52 -0.39 -11.31
CA VAL A 137 6.23 -1.02 -10.99
C VAL A 137 5.26 -0.76 -12.13
N VAL A 138 4.73 -1.81 -12.72
CA VAL A 138 3.73 -1.75 -13.80
C VAL A 138 2.33 -2.10 -13.33
N GLU A 139 2.23 -2.82 -12.23
CA GLU A 139 0.94 -3.22 -11.65
C GLU A 139 1.10 -3.44 -10.14
N SER A 140 0.12 -3.03 -9.34
CA SER A 140 0.13 -3.18 -7.89
C SER A 140 -1.24 -3.61 -7.38
N TRP A 141 -1.27 -4.52 -6.40
CA TRP A 141 -2.45 -4.96 -5.66
C TRP A 141 -2.25 -4.66 -4.18
N THR A 142 -3.23 -4.02 -3.57
CA THR A 142 -3.18 -3.71 -2.13
C THR A 142 -4.46 -4.17 -1.45
N GLN A 143 -4.30 -4.83 -0.30
CA GLN A 143 -5.39 -5.18 0.61
C GLN A 143 -5.00 -4.77 2.03
N TRP A 144 -5.89 -4.06 2.71
CA TRP A 144 -5.64 -3.57 4.05
C TRP A 144 -6.93 -3.44 4.87
N ASP A 145 -6.82 -3.32 6.19
CA ASP A 145 -7.98 -3.28 7.11
C ASP A 145 -8.63 -1.89 7.16
N ASN A 146 -9.31 -1.51 6.07
CA ASN A 146 -10.04 -0.26 5.98
C ASN A 146 -11.26 -0.23 6.91
N LEU A 147 -11.93 -1.36 7.15
CA LEU A 147 -13.05 -1.44 8.09
C LEU A 147 -12.59 -1.24 9.54
N GLY A 148 -11.44 -1.84 9.90
CA GLY A 148 -10.80 -1.61 11.20
C GLY A 148 -10.48 -0.14 11.42
N LEU A 149 -9.90 0.53 10.41
CA LEU A 149 -9.67 1.98 10.49
C LEU A 149 -10.99 2.75 10.67
N ALA A 150 -12.01 2.48 9.86
CA ALA A 150 -13.31 3.14 9.96
C ALA A 150 -13.94 3.00 11.35
N ARG A 151 -13.80 1.82 11.98
CA ARG A 151 -14.25 1.57 13.37
C ARG A 151 -13.45 2.38 14.38
N GLN A 152 -12.12 2.43 14.25
CA GLN A 152 -11.23 3.18 15.13
C GLN A 152 -11.52 4.69 15.07
N LEU A 153 -11.88 5.21 13.89
CA LEU A 153 -12.23 6.60 13.69
C LEU A 153 -13.69 6.94 13.96
N GLY A 154 -14.53 5.95 14.32
CA GLY A 154 -15.96 6.13 14.58
C GLY A 154 -16.84 6.28 13.35
N ALA A 155 -16.30 6.04 12.14
CA ALA A 155 -17.07 6.03 10.88
C ALA A 155 -17.90 4.75 10.68
N ALA A 156 -17.55 3.67 11.38
CA ALA A 156 -18.31 2.44 11.45
C ALA A 156 -18.54 2.02 12.91
N PRO A 157 -19.66 1.34 13.24
CA PRO A 157 -19.93 0.88 14.59
C PRO A 157 -18.83 -0.07 15.09
N PRO A 158 -18.39 0.04 16.36
CA PRO A 158 -17.49 -0.93 16.97
C PRO A 158 -18.08 -2.35 16.92
N GLU A 159 -17.21 -3.34 16.83
CA GLU A 159 -17.59 -4.76 16.83
C GLU A 159 -18.34 -5.13 18.12
N GLY A 160 -19.41 -5.91 17.99
CA GLY A 160 -20.28 -6.32 19.10
C GLY A 160 -21.16 -5.21 19.69
N SER A 161 -21.06 -3.96 19.18
CA SER A 161 -21.83 -2.82 19.69
C SER A 161 -23.33 -2.92 19.38
N MET A 162 -24.15 -2.11 20.09
CA MET A 162 -25.58 -1.98 19.79
C MET A 162 -25.81 -1.41 18.36
N GLY A 163 -24.93 -0.52 17.88
CA GLY A 163 -25.00 0.02 16.53
C GLY A 163 -24.81 -1.06 15.46
N GLU A 164 -23.84 -1.95 15.63
CA GLU A 164 -23.64 -3.08 14.73
C GLU A 164 -24.84 -4.06 14.76
N LYS A 165 -25.35 -4.39 15.95
CA LYS A 165 -26.55 -5.25 16.09
C LYS A 165 -27.78 -4.65 15.41
N LEU A 166 -27.98 -3.34 15.54
CA LEU A 166 -29.05 -2.62 14.84
C LEU A 166 -28.87 -2.66 13.33
N GLY A 167 -27.65 -2.40 12.84
CA GLY A 167 -27.30 -2.51 11.41
C GLY A 167 -27.61 -3.90 10.86
N MET A 168 -27.24 -4.96 11.56
CA MET A 168 -27.55 -6.34 11.16
C MET A 168 -29.05 -6.63 11.18
N ALA A 169 -29.81 -6.08 12.12
CA ALA A 169 -31.27 -6.23 12.15
C ALA A 169 -31.93 -5.56 10.94
N ILE A 170 -31.50 -4.34 10.58
CA ILE A 170 -31.94 -3.64 9.38
C ILE A 170 -31.59 -4.43 8.12
N GLN A 171 -30.36 -4.94 8.03
CA GLN A 171 -29.91 -5.74 6.91
C GLN A 171 -30.78 -7.01 6.71
N ARG A 172 -31.13 -7.72 7.79
CA ARG A 172 -32.03 -8.89 7.72
C ARG A 172 -33.39 -8.53 7.14
N LEU A 173 -33.94 -7.39 7.55
CA LEU A 173 -35.22 -6.88 7.02
C LEU A 173 -35.12 -6.56 5.53
N MET A 174 -34.06 -5.86 5.10
CA MET A 174 -33.82 -5.55 3.69
C MET A 174 -33.61 -6.81 2.85
N ALA A 175 -32.80 -7.76 3.34
CA ALA A 175 -32.54 -9.02 2.65
C ALA A 175 -33.83 -9.85 2.42
N SER A 176 -34.78 -9.80 3.37
CA SER A 176 -36.09 -10.46 3.22
C SER A 176 -36.93 -9.84 2.08
N ARG A 177 -36.87 -8.53 1.94
CA ARG A 177 -37.54 -7.80 0.83
C ARG A 177 -36.91 -8.07 -0.52
N MET A 178 -35.56 -8.07 -0.59
CA MET A 178 -34.81 -8.36 -1.82
C MET A 178 -35.07 -9.78 -2.34
N ARG A 179 -35.12 -10.78 -1.43
CA ARG A 179 -35.46 -12.18 -1.82
C ARG A 179 -36.85 -12.29 -2.45
N LYS A 180 -37.84 -11.59 -1.92
CA LYS A 180 -39.20 -11.58 -2.49
C LYS A 180 -39.22 -10.95 -3.89
N LYS A 181 -38.43 -9.90 -4.11
CA LYS A 181 -38.34 -9.23 -5.43
C LYS A 181 -37.65 -10.08 -6.50
N ASN A 182 -36.65 -10.88 -6.10
CA ASN A 182 -35.90 -11.73 -7.05
C ASN A 182 -36.61 -13.08 -7.36
N GLN A 183 -37.74 -13.37 -6.70
CA GLN A 183 -38.57 -14.58 -6.92
C GLN A 183 -39.85 -14.28 -7.69
N ALA A 184 -40.15 -13.00 -8.00
CA ALA A 184 -41.26 -12.51 -8.82
C ALA A 184 -40.80 -12.14 -10.22
#